data_8ec2bb4815a5967653e053d14514530a
#
_entry.id   8ec2bb4815a5967653e053d14514530a
#
_cell.length_a   1.000
_cell.length_b   1.000
_cell.length_c   1.000
_cell.angle_alpha   90.00
_cell.angle_beta   90.00
_cell.angle_gamma   90.00
#
_symmetry.space_group_name_H-M   'P 1'
#
loop_
_entity.id
_entity.type
_entity.pdbx_description
1 polymer ?
#
loop_
_entity_poly.entity_id
_entity_poly.type
_entity_poly.pdbx_seq_one_letter_code
_entity_poly.pdbx_strand_id
1 'polypeptide(L)' 'MKQYTFIRTGGDKKHIEAMSLKKAIKKYDGKPNDHDNNVLIVWTSKKGTISNQMLRLPHVSRKERKGKL' A
#
# COMPACT_ATOMS: atom_id res chain seq x y z
N MET A 1 10.11 -4.91 12.51
CA MET A 1 9.23 -4.36 11.48
C MET A 1 9.39 -5.07 10.16
N LYS A 2 8.36 -5.06 9.35
CA LYS A 2 8.42 -5.66 8.02
C LYS A 2 8.54 -4.57 6.98
N GLN A 3 9.20 -4.90 5.89
CA GLN A 3 9.30 -4.00 4.76
C GLN A 3 8.28 -4.40 3.71
N TYR A 4 7.46 -3.42 3.31
CA TYR A 4 6.44 -3.63 2.29
C TYR A 4 6.83 -2.85 1.05
N THR A 5 6.74 -3.49 -0.10
CA THR A 5 7.06 -2.84 -1.38
C THR A 5 5.77 -2.58 -2.14
N PHE A 6 5.52 -1.31 -2.44
CA PHE A 6 4.33 -0.90 -3.20
C PHE A 6 4.76 -0.66 -4.64
N ILE A 7 4.19 -1.45 -5.55
CA ILE A 7 4.56 -1.43 -6.97
C ILE A 7 3.39 -0.95 -7.80
N ARG A 8 3.62 0.10 -8.60
CA ARG A 8 2.62 0.63 -9.52
C ARG A 8 2.82 0.01 -10.91
N THR A 9 1.76 0.04 -11.72
CA THR A 9 1.80 -0.52 -13.07
C THR A 9 2.89 0.10 -13.93
N GLY A 10 3.21 1.35 -13.71
CA GLY A 10 4.28 2.01 -14.45
C GLY A 10 5.69 1.62 -14.04
N GLY A 11 5.82 0.73 -13.07
CA GLY A 11 7.14 0.29 -12.60
C GLY A 11 7.64 1.03 -11.38
N ASP A 12 6.94 2.02 -10.91
CA ASP A 12 7.33 2.76 -9.71
C ASP A 12 7.24 1.86 -8.50
N LYS A 13 8.27 1.88 -7.67
CA LYS A 13 8.32 1.09 -6.46
C LYS A 13 8.61 1.98 -5.26
N LYS A 14 7.94 1.69 -4.16
CA LYS A 14 8.19 2.40 -2.92
C LYS A 14 8.26 1.40 -1.78
N HIS A 15 9.29 1.53 -0.95
CA HIS A 15 9.50 0.64 0.19
C HIS A 15 9.05 1.35 1.46
N ILE A 16 8.19 0.69 2.22
CA ILE A 16 7.66 1.25 3.45
C ILE A 16 7.85 0.22 4.56
N GLU A 17 8.46 0.64 5.67
CA GLU A 17 8.58 -0.20 6.84
C GLU A 17 7.41 0.07 7.78
N ALA A 18 6.78 -1.00 8.25
CA ALA A 18 5.67 -0.89 9.17
C ALA A 18 5.50 -2.19 9.95
N MET A 19 4.78 -2.12 11.03
CA MET A 19 4.55 -3.31 11.86
C MET A 19 3.51 -4.24 11.24
N SER A 20 2.65 -3.72 10.40
CA SER A 20 1.62 -4.52 9.75
C SER A 20 1.30 -3.95 8.39
N LEU A 21 0.65 -4.75 7.56
CA LEU A 21 0.19 -4.32 6.24
C LEU A 21 -0.73 -3.10 6.34
N LYS A 22 -1.65 -3.14 7.30
CA LYS A 22 -2.59 -2.05 7.48
C LYS A 22 -1.88 -0.74 7.77
N LYS A 23 -0.84 -0.79 8.61
CA LYS A 23 -0.07 0.40 8.93
C LYS A 23 0.77 0.86 7.74
N ALA A 24 1.27 -0.09 6.95
CA ALA A 24 2.00 0.25 5.74
C ALA A 24 1.12 1.01 4.75
N ILE A 25 -0.11 0.55 4.59
CA ILE A 25 -1.07 1.20 3.71
C ILE A 25 -1.35 2.64 4.15
N LYS A 26 -1.46 2.86 5.45
CA LYS A 26 -1.67 4.21 5.98
C LYS A 26 -0.50 5.14 5.70
N LYS A 27 0.71 4.59 5.67
CA LYS A 27 1.89 5.40 5.39
C LYS A 27 2.07 5.66 3.91
N TYR A 28 1.43 4.88 3.07
CA TYR A 28 1.59 5.02 1.63
C TYR A 28 0.87 6.29 1.14
N ASP A 29 1.61 7.14 0.46
CA ASP A 29 1.11 8.42 0.00
C ASP A 29 0.92 8.50 -1.51
N GLY A 30 0.92 7.36 -2.18
CA GLY A 30 0.68 7.32 -3.61
C GLY A 30 -0.71 7.81 -3.95
N LYS A 31 -0.83 8.51 -5.08
CA LYS A 31 -2.09 9.06 -5.53
C LYS A 31 -2.61 8.31 -6.75
N PRO A 32 -3.93 8.23 -6.92
CA PRO A 32 -4.48 7.62 -8.13
C PRO A 32 -4.13 8.46 -9.35
N ASN A 33 -4.06 7.81 -10.49
CA ASN A 33 -3.87 8.53 -11.75
C ASN A 33 -4.97 8.11 -12.73
N ASP A 34 -4.97 8.72 -13.90
CA ASP A 34 -6.05 8.48 -14.86
C ASP A 34 -6.01 7.11 -15.50
N HIS A 35 -4.90 6.42 -15.42
CA HIS A 35 -4.72 5.18 -16.15
C HIS A 35 -4.77 3.95 -15.27
N ASP A 36 -4.29 4.07 -14.04
CA ASP A 36 -4.19 2.91 -13.19
C ASP A 36 -4.20 3.30 -11.72
N ASN A 37 -5.13 2.73 -10.99
CA ASN A 37 -5.27 2.98 -9.58
C ASN A 37 -4.88 1.77 -8.74
N ASN A 38 -4.37 0.73 -9.36
CA ASN A 38 -3.99 -0.48 -8.66
C ASN A 38 -2.54 -0.41 -8.20
N VAL A 39 -2.30 -0.91 -6.99
CA VAL A 39 -0.96 -0.99 -6.42
C VAL A 39 -0.77 -2.40 -5.89
N LEU A 40 0.29 -3.04 -6.31
CA LEU A 40 0.63 -4.35 -5.79
C LEU A 40 1.55 -4.19 -4.59
N ILE A 41 1.16 -4.78 -3.46
CA ILE A 41 1.94 -4.72 -2.25
C ILE A 41 2.59 -6.08 -2.04
N VAL A 42 3.90 -6.11 -1.92
CA VAL A 42 4.66 -7.35 -1.76
C VAL A 42 5.48 -7.28 -0.48
N TRP A 43 5.48 -8.37 0.27
CA TRP A 43 6.31 -8.45 1.47
C TRP A 43 6.70 -9.90 1.73
N THR A 44 7.70 -10.07 2.60
CA THR A 44 8.15 -11.40 3.00
C THR A 44 7.70 -11.68 4.42
N SER A 45 7.07 -12.83 4.63
CA SER A 45 6.62 -13.24 5.95
C SER A 45 7.81 -13.70 6.80
N LYS A 46 7.56 -13.90 8.09
CA LYS A 46 8.60 -14.38 9.01
C LYS A 46 9.17 -15.72 8.58
N LYS A 47 8.39 -16.51 7.89
CA LYS A 47 8.83 -17.83 7.42
C LYS A 47 9.59 -17.78 6.11
N GLY A 48 9.79 -16.58 5.56
CA GLY A 48 10.47 -16.43 4.29
C GLY A 48 9.57 -16.56 3.08
N THR A 49 8.28 -16.72 3.29
CA THR A 49 7.31 -16.82 2.21
C THR A 49 6.98 -15.44 1.69
N ILE A 50 6.96 -15.29 0.36
CA ILE A 50 6.58 -14.02 -0.25
C ILE A 50 5.07 -13.94 -0.33
N SER A 51 4.52 -12.86 0.18
CA SER A 51 3.08 -12.59 0.15
C SER A 51 2.80 -11.33 -0.66
N ASN A 52 1.60 -11.21 -1.19
CA ASN A 52 1.24 -10.02 -1.93
C ASN A 52 -0.25 -9.74 -1.76
N GLN A 53 -0.60 -8.50 -2.03
CA GLN A 53 -1.99 -8.06 -1.99
C GLN A 53 -2.16 -6.88 -2.91
N MET A 54 -3.29 -6.83 -3.60
CA MET A 54 -3.62 -5.70 -4.47
C MET A 54 -4.37 -4.64 -3.69
N LEU A 55 -3.93 -3.39 -3.83
CA LEU A 55 -4.59 -2.24 -3.22
C LEU A 55 -5.12 -1.35 -4.34
N ARG A 56 -6.35 -0.91 -4.21
CA ARG A 56 -6.95 -0.02 -5.20
C ARG A 56 -7.01 1.40 -4.65
N LEU A 57 -6.50 2.34 -5.41
CA LEU A 57 -6.56 3.76 -5.05
C LEU A 57 -7.84 4.39 -5.62
N PRO A 58 -8.32 5.46 -5.04
CA PRO A 58 -7.80 6.08 -3.83
C PRO A 58 -8.15 5.27 -2.59
N HIS A 59 -7.18 5.18 -1.69
CA HIS A 59 -7.41 4.57 -0.40
C HIS A 59 -7.56 5.68 0.62
N VAL A 60 -8.73 5.80 1.19
CA VAL A 60 -9.05 6.85 2.14
C VAL A 60 -9.22 6.23 3.51
N SER A 61 -8.52 6.74 4.50
CA SER A 61 -8.65 6.24 5.85
C SER A 61 -10.04 6.58 6.40
N ARG A 62 -10.49 5.77 7.34
CA ARG A 62 -11.78 6.01 7.97
C ARG A 62 -11.85 7.38 8.62
N LYS A 63 -10.74 7.81 9.17
CA LYS A 63 -10.65 9.11 9.82
C LYS A 63 -10.89 10.25 8.84
N GLU A 64 -10.37 10.14 7.65
CA GLU A 64 -10.57 11.15 6.62
C GLU A 64 -12.00 11.21 6.16
N ARG A 65 -12.66 10.07 6.07
CA ARG A 65 -14.07 10.05 5.71
C ARG A 65 -14.92 10.80 6.69
N LYS A 66 -14.65 10.61 7.99
CA LYS A 66 -15.37 11.32 9.01
C LYS A 66 -15.17 12.82 8.91
N GLY A 67 -13.97 13.22 8.56
CA GLY A 67 -13.67 14.63 8.45
C GLY A 67 -14.44 15.33 7.35
N LYS A 68 -14.96 14.59 6.41
CA LYS A 68 -15.72 15.17 5.30
C LYS A 68 -17.20 15.27 5.57
N LEU A 69 -17.64 14.65 6.63
CA LEU A 69 -19.04 14.73 7.01
C LEU A 69 -19.28 15.89 7.96
#